data_9c229e4a5e24bce6c221570e3d8c5d4d
#
_entry.id   9c229e4a5e24bce6c221570e3d8c5d4d
#
_cell.length_a   1.000
_cell.length_b   1.000
_cell.length_c   1.000
_cell.angle_alpha   90.00
_cell.angle_beta   90.00
_cell.angle_gamma   90.00
#
_symmetry.space_group_name_H-M   'P 1'
#
loop_
_entity.id
_entity.type
_entity.pdbx_description
1 polymer ?
#
loop_
_entity_poly.entity_id
_entity_poly.type
_entity_poly.pdbx_seq_one_letter_code
_entity_poly.pdbx_strand_id
1 'polypeptide(L)'
;LIERMQQELDDLRMFMDIGEGTITVSETEDKDWVNNWKNFFHQFYIDDLLVTPSWEEVKPEDQGRKILHIDPGTAFGTGMHETTQLCIRQLKKYITPQTELLDVGTGSGILAIVALMYGAGHAVGTDLDPCATEAVRENMEMN
;
A
#
# COMPACT_ATOMS: atom_id res chain seq x y z
N LEU A 1 12.09 -26.67 12.04
CA LEU A 1 12.46 -25.45 11.31
C LEU A 1 13.64 -24.76 11.98
N ILE A 2 13.55 -24.42 13.27
CA ILE A 2 14.60 -23.70 14.05
C ILE A 2 15.95 -24.44 14.01
N GLU A 3 15.94 -25.75 14.28
CA GLU A 3 17.15 -26.58 14.24
C GLU A 3 17.83 -26.50 12.86
N ARG A 4 17.07 -26.55 11.79
CA ARG A 4 17.59 -26.42 10.42
C ARG A 4 18.18 -25.03 10.18
N MET A 5 17.49 -23.97 10.61
CA MET A 5 17.99 -22.60 10.48
C MET A 5 19.28 -22.41 11.27
N GLN A 6 19.40 -22.98 12.48
CA GLN A 6 20.61 -22.91 13.27
C GLN A 6 21.76 -23.62 12.58
N GLN A 7 21.50 -24.78 11.99
CA GLN A 7 22.53 -25.54 11.25
C GLN A 7 23.05 -24.79 10.03
N GLU A 8 22.12 -24.15 9.26
CA GLU A 8 22.49 -23.31 8.10
C GLU A 8 23.32 -22.08 8.54
N LEU A 9 23.01 -21.48 9.70
CA LEU A 9 23.81 -20.40 10.27
C LEU A 9 25.20 -20.87 10.70
N ASP A 10 25.29 -22.04 11.33
CA ASP A 10 26.59 -22.61 11.73
C ASP A 10 27.46 -22.96 10.52
N ASP A 11 26.85 -23.43 9.43
CA ASP A 11 27.53 -23.66 8.16
C ASP A 11 28.06 -22.36 7.54
N LEU A 12 27.23 -21.27 7.59
CA LEU A 12 27.63 -19.95 7.08
C LEU A 12 28.81 -19.35 7.84
N ARG A 13 29.00 -19.66 9.14
CA ARG A 13 30.17 -19.22 9.94
C ARG A 13 31.50 -19.62 9.34
N MET A 14 31.54 -20.70 8.56
CA MET A 14 32.77 -21.14 7.91
C MET A 14 33.19 -20.23 6.76
N PHE A 15 32.31 -19.40 6.25
CA PHE A 15 32.52 -18.60 5.06
C PHE A 15 32.47 -17.09 5.32
N MET A 16 31.77 -16.65 6.39
CA MET A 16 31.60 -15.24 6.70
C MET A 16 31.32 -15.01 8.18
N ASP A 17 31.58 -13.80 8.64
CA ASP A 17 31.16 -13.35 9.97
C ASP A 17 29.66 -13.12 9.98
N ILE A 18 28.92 -13.87 10.80
CA ILE A 18 27.47 -13.78 10.97
C ILE A 18 27.06 -13.13 12.30
N GLY A 19 27.99 -12.50 12.99
CA GLY A 19 27.74 -11.94 14.33
C GLY A 19 27.47 -13.04 15.36
N GLU A 20 26.55 -12.78 16.31
CA GLU A 20 26.19 -13.76 17.35
C GLU A 20 25.54 -15.04 16.78
N GLY A 21 24.86 -14.94 15.64
CA GLY A 21 24.21 -16.08 14.97
C GLY A 21 23.20 -16.81 15.85
N THR A 22 22.49 -16.07 16.71
CA THR A 22 21.47 -16.59 17.60
C THR A 22 20.08 -16.45 16.98
N ILE A 23 19.23 -17.47 17.19
CA ILE A 23 17.82 -17.43 16.79
C ILE A 23 16.99 -17.29 18.05
N THR A 24 16.22 -16.20 18.15
CA THR A 24 15.26 -15.99 19.22
C THR A 24 13.85 -16.20 18.67
N VAL A 25 13.09 -17.08 19.30
CA VAL A 25 11.67 -17.31 18.98
C VAL A 25 10.84 -16.51 19.93
N SER A 26 9.96 -15.67 19.40
CA SER A 26 8.96 -14.97 20.19
C SER A 26 7.57 -15.21 19.57
N GLU A 27 6.56 -15.32 20.42
CA GLU A 27 5.16 -15.32 19.98
C GLU A 27 4.65 -13.89 20.04
N THR A 28 4.08 -13.42 18.94
CA THR A 28 3.33 -12.16 18.88
C THR A 28 1.84 -12.48 18.97
N GLU A 29 1.13 -11.82 19.86
CA GLU A 29 -0.34 -11.97 19.92
C GLU A 29 -0.95 -11.33 18.66
N ASP A 30 -1.73 -12.11 17.90
CA ASP A 30 -2.38 -11.71 16.65
C ASP A 30 -3.28 -10.47 16.78
N LYS A 31 -3.74 -10.18 17.99
CA LYS A 31 -4.68 -9.07 18.25
C LYS A 31 -4.08 -7.67 18.06
N ASP A 32 -2.79 -7.51 18.23
CA ASP A 32 -2.14 -6.19 18.14
C ASP A 32 -1.77 -5.81 16.71
N TRP A 33 -1.59 -6.78 15.81
CA TRP A 33 -1.19 -6.51 14.43
C TRP A 33 -2.34 -5.93 13.58
N VAL A 34 -3.55 -6.47 13.73
CA VAL A 34 -4.71 -6.11 12.88
C VAL A 34 -5.17 -4.65 13.08
N ASN A 35 -4.89 -4.05 14.25
CA ASN A 35 -5.31 -2.67 14.51
C ASN A 35 -4.14 -1.69 14.71
N ASN A 36 -2.93 -2.18 14.94
CA ASN A 36 -1.81 -1.32 15.32
C ASN A 36 -1.27 -0.49 14.14
N TRP A 37 -1.40 -0.96 12.91
CA TRP A 37 -0.99 -0.22 11.71
C TRP A 37 -1.80 1.08 11.51
N LYS A 38 -3.05 1.15 11.99
CA LYS A 38 -3.88 2.37 11.95
C LYS A 38 -3.23 3.54 12.70
N ASN A 39 -2.41 3.25 13.72
CA ASN A 39 -1.70 4.25 14.47
C ASN A 39 -0.48 4.84 13.74
N PHE A 40 -0.05 4.21 12.67
CA PHE A 40 1.12 4.60 11.88
C PHE A 40 0.77 5.18 10.51
N PHE A 41 -0.48 4.98 10.06
CA PHE A 41 -0.94 5.50 8.79
C PHE A 41 -1.74 6.78 9.01
N HIS A 42 -1.15 7.90 8.62
CA HIS A 42 -1.73 9.24 8.71
C HIS A 42 -1.88 9.85 7.33
N GLN A 43 -2.73 10.87 7.22
CA GLN A 43 -2.89 11.63 6.00
C GLN A 43 -1.56 12.26 5.55
N PHE A 44 -1.33 12.27 4.26
CA PHE A 44 -0.15 12.85 3.62
C PHE A 44 -0.46 13.37 2.22
N TYR A 45 0.47 14.14 1.65
CA TYR A 45 0.27 14.76 0.35
C TYR A 45 1.17 14.13 -0.72
N ILE A 46 0.58 13.97 -1.90
CA ILE A 46 1.32 13.72 -3.13
C ILE A 46 1.01 14.88 -4.06
N ASP A 47 1.85 15.90 -4.07
CA ASP A 47 1.65 17.19 -4.73
C ASP A 47 0.32 17.86 -4.30
N ASP A 48 -0.71 17.91 -5.15
CA ASP A 48 -2.04 18.48 -4.89
C ASP A 48 -3.08 17.46 -4.42
N LEU A 49 -2.72 16.18 -4.38
CA LEU A 49 -3.55 15.08 -3.91
C LEU A 49 -3.35 14.87 -2.40
N LEU A 50 -4.39 14.99 -1.60
CA LEU A 50 -4.41 14.54 -0.22
C LEU A 50 -4.78 13.07 -0.19
N VAL A 51 -3.94 12.24 0.40
CA VAL A 51 -4.24 10.83 0.71
C VAL A 51 -4.57 10.73 2.18
N THR A 52 -5.74 10.20 2.49
CA THR A 52 -6.25 10.13 3.87
C THR A 52 -6.96 8.81 4.13
N PRO A 53 -6.78 8.20 5.32
CA PRO A 53 -7.58 7.06 5.72
C PRO A 53 -9.01 7.50 6.12
N SER A 54 -9.94 6.54 6.15
CA SER A 54 -11.34 6.80 6.47
C SER A 54 -11.59 7.28 7.91
N TRP A 55 -10.65 7.01 8.83
CA TRP A 55 -10.76 7.42 10.24
C TRP A 55 -10.16 8.78 10.57
N GLU A 56 -9.56 9.47 9.59
CA GLU A 56 -9.07 10.84 9.77
C GLU A 56 -9.97 11.86 9.08
N GLU A 57 -10.27 12.94 9.78
CA GLU A 57 -11.06 14.03 9.23
C GLU A 57 -10.20 14.92 8.32
N VAL A 58 -10.76 15.28 7.16
CA VAL A 58 -10.15 16.23 6.24
C VAL A 58 -10.23 17.63 6.85
N LYS A 59 -9.09 18.30 6.94
CA LYS A 59 -9.02 19.64 7.51
C LYS A 59 -9.73 20.67 6.63
N PRO A 60 -10.28 21.74 7.21
CA PRO A 60 -10.96 22.80 6.44
C PRO A 60 -10.08 23.44 5.36
N GLU A 61 -8.77 23.51 5.59
CA GLU A 61 -7.78 24.07 4.65
C GLU A 61 -7.58 23.20 3.39
N ASP A 62 -7.99 21.93 3.45
CA ASP A 62 -7.88 20.99 2.33
C ASP A 62 -9.19 20.83 1.57
N GLN A 63 -10.25 21.49 1.99
CA GLN A 63 -11.50 21.52 1.26
C GLN A 63 -11.29 22.16 -0.11
N GLY A 64 -11.60 21.41 -1.17
CA GLY A 64 -11.40 21.84 -2.57
C GLY A 64 -10.16 21.25 -3.24
N ARG A 65 -9.31 20.51 -2.50
CA ARG A 65 -8.28 19.66 -3.09
C ARG A 65 -8.88 18.36 -3.64
N LYS A 66 -8.09 17.64 -4.44
CA LYS A 66 -8.40 16.23 -4.72
C LYS A 66 -8.06 15.42 -3.46
N ILE A 67 -9.03 14.66 -2.97
CA ILE A 67 -8.90 13.85 -1.77
C ILE A 67 -9.09 12.39 -2.18
N LEU A 68 -8.09 11.57 -1.87
CA LEU A 68 -8.13 10.13 -2.04
C LEU A 68 -8.29 9.47 -0.68
N HIS A 69 -9.38 8.78 -0.47
CA HIS A 69 -9.59 7.94 0.71
C HIS A 69 -9.02 6.54 0.44
N ILE A 70 -8.04 6.13 1.22
CA ILE A 70 -7.45 4.80 1.14
C ILE A 70 -7.31 4.22 2.53
N ASP A 71 -7.96 3.10 2.75
CA ASP A 71 -7.73 2.29 3.93
C ASP A 71 -6.71 1.19 3.57
N PRO A 72 -5.52 1.26 4.17
CA PRO A 72 -4.54 0.18 4.01
C PRO A 72 -5.08 -1.03 4.78
N GLY A 73 -5.69 -1.94 4.06
CA GLY A 73 -6.12 -3.24 4.59
C GLY A 73 -4.97 -4.24 4.62
N THR A 74 -5.30 -5.51 4.41
CA THR A 74 -4.33 -6.59 4.24
C THR A 74 -3.65 -6.55 2.86
N ALA A 75 -4.20 -5.80 1.90
CA ALA A 75 -3.64 -5.64 0.56
C ALA A 75 -2.52 -4.57 0.55
N PHE A 76 -1.50 -4.80 -0.28
CA PHE A 76 -0.42 -3.84 -0.49
C PHE A 76 -0.93 -2.57 -1.21
N GLY A 77 -0.35 -1.40 -0.89
CA GLY A 77 -0.65 -0.16 -1.61
C GLY A 77 -1.25 0.96 -0.77
N THR A 78 -0.54 1.38 0.28
CA THR A 78 -0.93 2.54 1.10
C THR A 78 -0.70 3.90 0.42
N GLY A 79 0.04 3.91 -0.68
CA GLY A 79 0.50 5.16 -1.32
C GLY A 79 1.74 5.79 -0.69
N MET A 80 2.16 5.36 0.50
CA MET A 80 3.34 5.93 1.17
C MET A 80 4.66 5.58 0.49
N HIS A 81 4.72 4.46 -0.22
CA HIS A 81 5.94 4.03 -0.90
C HIS A 81 6.29 4.98 -2.05
N GLU A 82 7.54 5.34 -2.16
CA GLU A 82 8.05 6.30 -3.16
C GLU A 82 7.73 5.91 -4.60
N THR A 83 7.75 4.61 -4.90
CA THR A 83 7.38 4.10 -6.23
C THR A 83 5.92 4.36 -6.57
N THR A 84 5.00 4.18 -5.63
CA THR A 84 3.58 4.48 -5.80
C THR A 84 3.38 5.98 -6.02
N GLN A 85 4.04 6.82 -5.23
CA GLN A 85 3.98 8.27 -5.41
C GLN A 85 4.51 8.72 -6.77
N LEU A 86 5.61 8.11 -7.25
CA LEU A 86 6.15 8.39 -8.58
C LEU A 86 5.17 7.98 -9.69
N CYS A 87 4.52 6.82 -9.56
CA CYS A 87 3.49 6.39 -10.50
C CYS A 87 2.32 7.39 -10.53
N ILE A 88 1.83 7.84 -9.37
CA ILE A 88 0.76 8.84 -9.27
C ILE A 88 1.15 10.14 -9.97
N ARG A 89 2.38 10.63 -9.75
CA ARG A 89 2.89 11.83 -10.45
C ARG A 89 2.97 11.64 -11.96
N GLN A 90 3.27 10.43 -12.44
CA GLN A 90 3.26 10.14 -13.87
C GLN A 90 1.83 10.05 -14.41
N LEU A 91 0.92 9.36 -13.74
CA LEU A 91 -0.48 9.29 -14.14
C LEU A 91 -1.07 10.68 -14.41
N LYS A 92 -0.82 11.64 -13.53
CA LYS A 92 -1.28 13.03 -13.69
C LYS A 92 -0.85 13.67 -15.02
N LYS A 93 0.28 13.24 -15.60
CA LYS A 93 0.80 13.81 -16.86
C LYS A 93 0.19 13.17 -18.11
N TYR A 94 -0.20 11.91 -18.03
CA TYR A 94 -0.58 11.11 -19.18
C TYR A 94 -2.06 10.80 -19.28
N ILE A 95 -2.81 10.93 -18.16
CA ILE A 95 -4.25 10.64 -18.14
C ILE A 95 -5.02 11.67 -18.97
N THR A 96 -5.92 11.16 -19.81
CA THR A 96 -6.90 11.92 -20.60
C THR A 96 -8.27 11.23 -20.49
N PRO A 97 -9.37 11.87 -20.89
CA PRO A 97 -10.68 11.23 -20.91
C PRO A 97 -10.79 9.99 -21.81
N GLN A 98 -9.84 9.81 -22.74
CA GLN A 98 -9.78 8.65 -23.61
C GLN A 98 -8.85 7.56 -23.10
N THR A 99 -8.22 7.78 -21.93
CA THR A 99 -7.31 6.80 -21.34
C THR A 99 -8.11 5.60 -20.82
N GLU A 100 -7.73 4.42 -21.28
CA GLU A 100 -8.09 3.13 -20.71
C GLU A 100 -6.88 2.59 -19.97
N LEU A 101 -6.99 2.42 -18.66
CA LEU A 101 -5.89 1.99 -17.81
C LEU A 101 -6.03 0.50 -17.47
N LEU A 102 -4.92 -0.22 -17.54
CA LEU A 102 -4.77 -1.55 -16.94
C LEU A 102 -3.76 -1.48 -15.80
N ASP A 103 -4.19 -1.78 -14.58
CA ASP A 103 -3.38 -1.83 -13.38
C ASP A 103 -3.12 -3.29 -12.99
N VAL A 104 -1.91 -3.76 -13.27
CA VAL A 104 -1.50 -5.16 -13.01
C VAL A 104 -0.80 -5.24 -11.66
N GLY A 105 -1.34 -6.04 -10.75
CA GLY A 105 -0.94 -6.04 -9.34
C GLY A 105 -1.53 -4.84 -8.61
N THR A 106 -2.83 -4.63 -8.77
CA THR A 106 -3.53 -3.41 -8.32
C THR A 106 -3.53 -3.21 -6.80
N GLY A 107 -3.40 -4.29 -6.01
CA GLY A 107 -3.38 -4.23 -4.55
C GLY A 107 -4.61 -3.53 -3.99
N SER A 108 -4.41 -2.39 -3.34
CA SER A 108 -5.49 -1.53 -2.81
C SER A 108 -6.34 -0.83 -3.88
N GLY A 109 -5.94 -0.89 -5.15
CA GLY A 109 -6.55 -0.16 -6.25
C GLY A 109 -6.08 1.29 -6.39
N ILE A 110 -5.12 1.73 -5.60
CA ILE A 110 -4.73 3.14 -5.50
C ILE A 110 -4.42 3.79 -6.84
N LEU A 111 -3.67 3.10 -7.73
CA LEU A 111 -3.28 3.67 -9.02
C LEU A 111 -4.48 3.76 -9.98
N ALA A 112 -5.33 2.73 -10.01
CA ALA A 112 -6.55 2.72 -10.82
C ALA A 112 -7.53 3.81 -10.36
N ILE A 113 -7.77 3.94 -9.04
CA ILE A 113 -8.65 4.97 -8.47
C ILE A 113 -8.12 6.36 -8.80
N VAL A 114 -6.83 6.63 -8.57
CA VAL A 114 -6.22 7.92 -8.88
C VAL A 114 -6.29 8.25 -10.37
N ALA A 115 -6.11 7.26 -11.26
CA ALA A 115 -6.28 7.48 -12.69
C ALA A 115 -7.69 7.95 -13.05
N LEU A 116 -8.72 7.33 -12.47
CA LEU A 116 -10.12 7.76 -12.65
C LEU A 116 -10.36 9.16 -12.08
N MET A 117 -9.80 9.47 -10.90
CA MET A 117 -9.87 10.82 -10.30
C MET A 117 -9.19 11.89 -11.17
N TYR A 118 -8.16 11.55 -11.92
CA TYR A 118 -7.53 12.44 -12.89
C TYR A 118 -8.22 12.47 -14.25
N GLY A 119 -9.31 11.71 -14.40
CA GLY A 119 -10.18 11.78 -15.56
C GLY A 119 -9.95 10.70 -16.61
N ALA A 120 -9.35 9.56 -16.27
CA ALA A 120 -9.34 8.40 -17.15
C ALA A 120 -10.77 7.94 -17.45
N GLY A 121 -11.01 7.53 -18.70
CA GLY A 121 -12.33 7.06 -19.12
C GLY A 121 -12.68 5.69 -18.55
N HIS A 122 -11.68 4.84 -18.34
CA HIS A 122 -11.87 3.49 -17.81
C HIS A 122 -10.60 2.98 -17.14
N ALA A 123 -10.75 2.15 -16.11
CA ALA A 123 -9.65 1.46 -15.46
C ALA A 123 -10.03 0.01 -15.12
N VAL A 124 -9.10 -0.90 -15.32
CA VAL A 124 -9.20 -2.31 -14.93
C VAL A 124 -8.02 -2.64 -14.03
N GLY A 125 -8.32 -3.09 -12.80
CA GLY A 125 -7.31 -3.63 -11.89
C GLY A 125 -7.30 -5.15 -11.92
N THR A 126 -6.12 -5.76 -11.88
CA THR A 126 -5.94 -7.21 -11.74
C THR A 126 -4.93 -7.50 -10.63
N ASP A 127 -5.17 -8.57 -9.88
CA ASP A 127 -4.24 -9.04 -8.85
C ASP A 127 -4.29 -10.56 -8.73
N LEU A 128 -3.21 -11.15 -8.24
CA LEU A 128 -3.14 -12.58 -7.91
C LEU A 128 -3.68 -12.87 -6.50
N ASP A 129 -3.68 -11.86 -5.62
CA ASP A 129 -4.21 -11.98 -4.27
C ASP A 129 -5.72 -11.72 -4.27
N PRO A 130 -6.55 -12.71 -3.87
CA PRO A 130 -8.00 -12.52 -3.75
C PRO A 130 -8.39 -11.36 -2.81
N CYS A 131 -7.59 -11.08 -1.77
CA CYS A 131 -7.83 -9.99 -0.84
C CYS A 131 -7.79 -8.62 -1.51
N ALA A 132 -7.04 -8.47 -2.61
CA ALA A 132 -7.00 -7.23 -3.39
C ALA A 132 -8.37 -6.85 -3.96
N THR A 133 -9.17 -7.82 -4.39
CA THR A 133 -10.51 -7.57 -4.96
C THR A 133 -11.45 -6.91 -3.95
N GLU A 134 -11.40 -7.33 -2.70
CA GLU A 134 -12.20 -6.76 -1.62
C GLU A 134 -11.68 -5.36 -1.25
N ALA A 135 -10.38 -5.22 -1.07
CA ALA A 135 -9.74 -3.94 -0.78
C ALA A 135 -10.02 -2.87 -1.86
N VAL A 136 -9.93 -3.23 -3.15
CA VAL A 136 -10.27 -2.32 -4.26
C VAL A 136 -11.73 -1.88 -4.18
N ARG A 137 -12.66 -2.81 -3.89
CA ARG A 137 -14.08 -2.46 -3.78
C ARG A 137 -14.34 -1.48 -2.65
N GLU A 138 -13.81 -1.75 -1.46
CA GLU A 138 -13.94 -0.87 -0.31
C GLU A 138 -13.36 0.53 -0.58
N ASN A 139 -12.17 0.59 -1.16
CA ASN A 139 -11.52 1.84 -1.49
C ASN A 139 -12.26 2.61 -2.61
N MET A 140 -12.84 1.91 -3.58
CA MET A 140 -13.67 2.55 -4.63
C MET A 140 -14.97 3.14 -4.08
N GLU A 141 -15.59 2.50 -3.07
CA GLU A 141 -16.83 3.00 -2.45
C GLU A 141 -16.61 4.31 -1.67
N MET A 142 -15.36 4.59 -1.26
CA MET A 142 -15.00 5.80 -0.53
C MET A 142 -14.66 7.00 -1.45
N ASN A 143 -14.46 6.76 -2.75
CA ASN A 143 -13.96 7.75 -3.71
C ASN A 143 -14.95 7.96 -4.87
#